data_6e78d8de7074625b634731d388796c2d
#
_entry.id   6e78d8de7074625b634731d388796c2d
#
_cell.length_a   1.000
_cell.length_b   1.000
_cell.length_c   1.000
_cell.angle_alpha   90.00
_cell.angle_beta   90.00
_cell.angle_gamma   90.00
#
_symmetry.space_group_name_H-M   'P 1'
#
loop_
_entity.id
_entity.type
_entity.pdbx_description
1 polymer ?
#
loop_
_entity_poly.entity_id
_entity_poly.type
_entity_poly.pdbx_seq_one_letter_code
_entity_poly.pdbx_strand_id
1 'polypeptide(L)'
;MIRDMTYGSPRKLLVKFTIPMLISVMFQQLYNIADSIIAGQLLGGDALASVGISYTITMIYMAIANGSNIGCSVVISQFFGNRNYNKIKTCISTSLISILSFSLILTVLGLIFSSPLLAVMNTSEKLFTDSANYLNIYTAGLLFLFLYNICNGIFTALGDSKTPLFFLILSSIFNVLLDYILVKYTKLGVSGVALATFIAQGIASILSFITLLFRIRNLNCGKAEIFSFDILKKILYVAIPSILQQSFVSVGNIFIQGLVNTFGDIIVAGFSAAGKLNTFTITTLTALGNSMSSFTAQNVGAGKIERIKKGVKSLYLVSFAITIPLFILYNFCPHLMMKIFVNSSDIAIIDAGTVFLKTVAPFYLFIAIKLIIDGVLRGSGAVNVFMISTFADLLLRVILSYILAPIFQQNGIWYSWPIGWLFATAISCIFYFTGMWKKNIKNLAIK
;
A
#
# COMPACT_ATOMS: atom_id res chain seq x y z
N MET A 1 14.52 -3.04 16.53
CA MET A 1 16.00 -2.88 16.57
C MET A 1 16.50 -2.45 15.21
N ILE A 2 17.27 -1.36 15.16
CA ILE A 2 17.92 -0.87 13.93
C ILE A 2 18.80 -1.96 13.36
N ARG A 3 18.73 -2.21 12.05
CA ARG A 3 19.53 -3.23 11.35
C ARG A 3 20.21 -2.68 10.13
N ASP A 4 21.52 -2.83 10.13
CA ASP A 4 22.32 -2.60 8.92
C ASP A 4 22.18 -3.79 7.96
N MET A 5 21.47 -3.59 6.85
CA MET A 5 21.28 -4.60 5.82
C MET A 5 22.44 -4.65 4.80
N THR A 6 23.49 -3.87 5.01
CA THR A 6 24.67 -3.83 4.13
C THR A 6 25.72 -4.90 4.49
N TYR A 7 25.57 -5.61 5.62
CA TYR A 7 26.47 -6.66 6.11
C TYR A 7 25.73 -7.97 6.35
N GLY A 8 26.46 -9.09 6.40
CA GLY A 8 25.90 -10.41 6.62
C GLY A 8 25.22 -11.03 5.42
N SER A 9 24.54 -12.16 5.57
CA SER A 9 23.87 -12.88 4.49
C SER A 9 22.61 -12.14 4.00
N PRO A 10 22.52 -11.75 2.72
CA PRO A 10 21.34 -11.09 2.17
C PRO A 10 20.06 -11.88 2.38
N ARG A 11 20.09 -13.21 2.20
CA ARG A 11 18.94 -14.10 2.39
C ARG A 11 18.40 -14.06 3.82
N LYS A 12 19.26 -14.25 4.81
CA LYS A 12 18.85 -14.26 6.23
C LYS A 12 18.31 -12.89 6.66
N LEU A 13 18.94 -11.80 6.18
CA LEU A 13 18.53 -10.44 6.51
C LEU A 13 17.17 -10.09 5.90
N LEU A 14 16.99 -10.35 4.59
CA LEU A 14 15.75 -10.08 3.88
C LEU A 14 14.59 -10.89 4.44
N VAL A 15 14.75 -12.20 4.63
CA VAL A 15 13.69 -13.03 5.21
C VAL A 15 13.27 -12.49 6.58
N LYS A 16 14.24 -12.19 7.46
CA LYS A 16 13.97 -11.68 8.81
C LYS A 16 13.37 -10.27 8.82
N PHE A 17 13.59 -9.48 7.79
CA PHE A 17 13.01 -8.16 7.60
C PHE A 17 11.63 -8.21 6.95
N THR A 18 11.44 -9.11 5.98
CA THR A 18 10.21 -9.24 5.19
C THR A 18 9.08 -9.91 5.98
N ILE A 19 9.38 -10.94 6.79
CA ILE A 19 8.34 -11.65 7.56
C ILE A 19 7.47 -10.71 8.41
N PRO A 20 8.00 -9.79 9.22
CA PRO A 20 7.16 -8.85 9.95
C PRO A 20 6.32 -7.94 9.03
N MET A 21 6.83 -7.57 7.86
CA MET A 21 6.07 -6.77 6.88
C MET A 21 4.91 -7.57 6.27
N LEU A 22 5.10 -8.86 5.98
CA LEU A 22 4.04 -9.76 5.53
C LEU A 22 2.96 -9.91 6.61
N ILE A 23 3.36 -10.13 7.84
CA ILE A 23 2.42 -10.22 8.98
C ILE A 23 1.65 -8.90 9.14
N SER A 24 2.31 -7.74 8.98
CA SER A 24 1.65 -6.44 9.02
C SER A 24 0.54 -6.31 7.96
N VAL A 25 0.80 -6.74 6.74
CA VAL A 25 -0.21 -6.73 5.68
C VAL A 25 -1.39 -7.65 5.99
N MET A 26 -1.12 -8.84 6.55
CA MET A 26 -2.19 -9.77 6.95
C MET A 26 -3.06 -9.16 8.06
N PHE A 27 -2.47 -8.57 9.09
CA PHE A 27 -3.22 -7.88 10.15
C PHE A 27 -4.01 -6.70 9.62
N GLN A 28 -3.45 -5.92 8.70
CA GLN A 28 -4.17 -4.80 8.07
C GLN A 28 -5.40 -5.27 7.29
N GLN A 29 -5.31 -6.39 6.57
CA GLN A 29 -6.45 -6.93 5.85
C GLN A 29 -7.53 -7.51 6.80
N LEU A 30 -7.11 -8.20 7.86
CA LEU A 30 -8.03 -8.69 8.90
C LEU A 30 -8.77 -7.54 9.58
N TYR A 31 -8.08 -6.47 9.88
CA TYR A 31 -8.66 -5.26 10.45
C TYR A 31 -9.71 -4.64 9.49
N ASN A 32 -9.39 -4.44 8.21
CA ASN A 32 -10.33 -3.90 7.22
C ASN A 32 -11.61 -4.76 7.06
N ILE A 33 -11.46 -6.09 7.20
CA ILE A 33 -12.59 -7.01 7.19
C ILE A 33 -13.42 -6.85 8.46
N ALA A 34 -12.79 -6.75 9.63
CA ALA A 34 -13.48 -6.58 10.91
C ALA A 34 -14.30 -5.29 10.95
N ASP A 35 -13.73 -4.16 10.51
CA ASP A 35 -14.44 -2.87 10.40
C ASP A 35 -15.69 -3.00 9.52
N SER A 36 -15.55 -3.64 8.36
CA SER A 36 -16.67 -3.84 7.43
C SER A 36 -17.77 -4.72 8.03
N ILE A 37 -17.39 -5.74 8.81
CA ILE A 37 -18.36 -6.62 9.50
C ILE A 37 -19.08 -5.83 10.60
N ILE A 38 -18.37 -5.06 11.42
CA ILE A 38 -18.95 -4.27 12.50
C ILE A 38 -19.93 -3.24 11.94
N ALA A 39 -19.48 -2.47 10.92
CA ALA A 39 -20.35 -1.48 10.27
C ALA A 39 -21.60 -2.13 9.65
N GLY A 40 -21.45 -3.23 8.92
CA GLY A 40 -22.56 -3.90 8.24
C GLY A 40 -23.54 -4.59 9.19
N GLN A 41 -23.04 -5.30 10.22
CA GLN A 41 -23.90 -6.06 11.13
C GLN A 41 -24.58 -5.22 12.21
N LEU A 42 -23.90 -4.17 12.72
CA LEU A 42 -24.46 -3.35 13.80
C LEU A 42 -25.25 -2.14 13.30
N LEU A 43 -24.89 -1.57 12.14
CA LEU A 43 -25.50 -0.35 11.60
C LEU A 43 -26.36 -0.59 10.35
N GLY A 44 -26.19 -1.75 9.69
CA GLY A 44 -26.95 -2.11 8.50
C GLY A 44 -26.34 -1.63 7.18
N GLY A 45 -27.08 -1.89 6.07
CA GLY A 45 -26.57 -1.68 4.72
C GLY A 45 -26.31 -0.22 4.33
N ASP A 46 -27.15 0.71 4.80
CA ASP A 46 -27.00 2.15 4.51
C ASP A 46 -25.70 2.71 5.13
N ALA A 47 -25.38 2.30 6.34
CA ALA A 47 -24.13 2.68 7.00
C ALA A 47 -22.90 2.14 6.28
N LEU A 48 -22.95 0.87 5.84
CA LEU A 48 -21.87 0.26 5.06
C LEU A 48 -21.68 0.98 3.73
N ALA A 49 -22.78 1.39 3.06
CA ALA A 49 -22.75 2.16 1.84
C ALA A 49 -22.12 3.56 2.04
N SER A 50 -22.49 4.24 3.13
CA SER A 50 -21.92 5.57 3.48
C SER A 50 -20.41 5.51 3.72
N VAL A 51 -19.93 4.49 4.45
CA VAL A 51 -18.50 4.21 4.63
C VAL A 51 -17.82 3.93 3.28
N GLY A 52 -18.45 3.11 2.43
CA GLY A 52 -17.92 2.76 1.11
C GLY A 52 -17.76 3.95 0.16
N ILE A 53 -18.73 4.88 0.15
CA ILE A 53 -18.64 6.13 -0.63
C ILE A 53 -17.46 6.97 -0.14
N SER A 54 -17.35 7.18 1.17
CA SER A 54 -16.29 7.97 1.78
C SER A 54 -14.90 7.32 1.57
N TYR A 55 -14.85 5.97 1.52
CA TYR A 55 -13.62 5.20 1.31
C TYR A 55 -12.94 5.54 -0.03
N THR A 56 -13.69 5.86 -1.07
CA THR A 56 -13.14 6.29 -2.37
C THR A 56 -12.26 7.53 -2.24
N ILE A 57 -12.67 8.50 -1.42
CA ILE A 57 -11.90 9.73 -1.16
C ILE A 57 -10.73 9.42 -0.21
N THR A 58 -10.96 8.63 0.83
CA THR A 58 -9.89 8.26 1.79
C THR A 58 -8.78 7.45 1.14
N MET A 59 -9.05 6.67 0.11
CA MET A 59 -8.03 5.98 -0.70
C MET A 59 -7.03 6.95 -1.34
N ILE A 60 -7.46 8.15 -1.74
CA ILE A 60 -6.55 9.19 -2.28
C ILE A 60 -5.62 9.67 -1.18
N TYR A 61 -6.15 9.93 0.02
CA TYR A 61 -5.33 10.31 1.17
C TYR A 61 -4.31 9.23 1.53
N MET A 62 -4.73 7.96 1.52
CA MET A 62 -3.83 6.82 1.75
C MET A 62 -2.76 6.68 0.66
N ALA A 63 -3.10 6.92 -0.61
CA ALA A 63 -2.14 6.90 -1.72
C ALA A 63 -1.05 7.97 -1.53
N ILE A 64 -1.43 9.19 -1.12
CA ILE A 64 -0.50 10.28 -0.84
C ILE A 64 0.39 9.94 0.37
N ALA A 65 -0.19 9.44 1.46
CA ALA A 65 0.55 9.06 2.66
C ALA A 65 1.56 7.93 2.39
N ASN A 66 1.14 6.88 1.67
CA ASN A 66 2.00 5.75 1.29
C ASN A 66 3.12 6.16 0.32
N GLY A 67 2.81 6.98 -0.69
CA GLY A 67 3.81 7.48 -1.62
C GLY A 67 4.85 8.37 -0.94
N SER A 68 4.41 9.22 0.00
CA SER A 68 5.28 10.05 0.83
C SER A 68 6.19 9.20 1.73
N ASN A 69 5.64 8.16 2.36
CA ASN A 69 6.38 7.17 3.13
C ASN A 69 7.51 6.54 2.30
N ILE A 70 7.20 6.08 1.07
CA ILE A 70 8.19 5.49 0.16
C ILE A 70 9.32 6.48 -0.15
N GLY A 71 8.99 7.74 -0.47
CA GLY A 71 9.99 8.77 -0.74
C GLY A 71 10.96 8.97 0.41
N CYS A 72 10.43 9.15 1.62
CA CYS A 72 11.24 9.31 2.83
C CYS A 72 12.09 8.06 3.12
N SER A 73 11.46 6.87 3.06
CA SER A 73 12.12 5.62 3.37
C SER A 73 13.32 5.35 2.45
N VAL A 74 13.21 5.61 1.16
CA VAL A 74 14.30 5.41 0.19
C VAL A 74 15.48 6.35 0.49
N VAL A 75 15.23 7.65 0.67
CA VAL A 75 16.30 8.63 0.89
C VAL A 75 17.00 8.38 2.23
N ILE A 76 16.25 8.12 3.30
CA ILE A 76 16.82 7.79 4.62
C ILE A 76 17.63 6.50 4.56
N SER A 77 17.13 5.46 3.84
CA SER A 77 17.83 4.19 3.67
C SER A 77 19.19 4.37 2.97
N GLN A 78 19.26 5.25 1.96
CA GLN A 78 20.51 5.55 1.25
C GLN A 78 21.52 6.25 2.17
N PHE A 79 21.09 7.27 2.93
CA PHE A 79 21.96 7.90 3.92
C PHE A 79 22.41 6.92 5.02
N PHE A 80 21.52 6.03 5.44
CA PHE A 80 21.84 5.01 6.43
C PHE A 80 22.88 4.02 5.90
N GLY A 81 22.75 3.58 4.66
CA GLY A 81 23.73 2.73 4.00
C GLY A 81 25.12 3.38 3.87
N ASN A 82 25.14 4.68 3.60
CA ASN A 82 26.38 5.48 3.53
C ASN A 82 26.93 5.88 4.92
N ARG A 83 26.28 5.48 6.01
CA ARG A 83 26.66 5.82 7.40
C ARG A 83 26.75 7.33 7.69
N ASN A 84 26.05 8.16 6.93
CA ASN A 84 26.00 9.60 7.14
C ASN A 84 24.89 9.95 8.15
N TYR A 85 25.17 9.71 9.43
CA TYR A 85 24.18 9.88 10.51
C TYR A 85 23.69 11.32 10.66
N ASN A 86 24.50 12.31 10.35
CA ASN A 86 24.08 13.72 10.39
C ASN A 86 23.00 13.99 9.34
N LYS A 87 23.23 13.54 8.07
CA LYS A 87 22.23 13.68 7.02
C LYS A 87 20.98 12.83 7.27
N ILE A 88 21.09 11.69 7.97
CA ILE A 88 19.91 10.91 8.40
C ILE A 88 19.02 11.75 9.30
N LYS A 89 19.60 12.39 10.33
CA LYS A 89 18.83 13.22 11.27
C LYS A 89 18.19 14.41 10.57
N THR A 90 18.92 15.11 9.71
CA THR A 90 18.37 16.19 8.87
C THR A 90 17.27 15.67 7.94
N CYS A 91 17.43 14.47 7.34
CA CYS A 91 16.41 13.88 6.47
C CYS A 91 15.14 13.54 7.25
N ILE A 92 15.26 12.97 8.43
CA ILE A 92 14.13 12.67 9.32
C ILE A 92 13.38 13.93 9.71
N SER A 93 14.08 14.97 10.18
CA SER A 93 13.43 16.24 10.56
C SER A 93 12.81 16.95 9.36
N THR A 94 13.49 17.00 8.21
CA THR A 94 12.94 17.55 6.96
C THR A 94 11.68 16.81 6.53
N SER A 95 11.69 15.46 6.59
CA SER A 95 10.52 14.64 6.27
C SER A 95 9.34 14.93 7.19
N LEU A 96 9.57 14.93 8.50
CA LEU A 96 8.52 15.20 9.49
C LEU A 96 7.92 16.60 9.29
N ILE A 97 8.75 17.64 9.22
CA ILE A 97 8.29 19.01 9.03
C ILE A 97 7.47 19.15 7.74
N SER A 98 8.03 18.70 6.60
CA SER A 98 7.38 18.87 5.31
C SER A 98 6.05 18.12 5.21
N ILE A 99 6.01 16.87 5.67
CA ILE A 99 4.82 16.03 5.51
C ILE A 99 3.76 16.40 6.52
N LEU A 100 4.12 16.75 7.75
CA LEU A 100 3.12 17.24 8.72
C LEU A 100 2.54 18.59 8.31
N SER A 101 3.35 19.51 7.78
CA SER A 101 2.85 20.77 7.22
C SER A 101 1.92 20.52 6.03
N PHE A 102 2.30 19.62 5.13
CA PHE A 102 1.46 19.23 3.99
C PHE A 102 0.15 18.55 4.44
N SER A 103 0.21 17.65 5.43
CA SER A 103 -0.99 16.99 5.96
C SER A 103 -1.95 17.97 6.63
N LEU A 104 -1.44 19.01 7.29
CA LEU A 104 -2.27 20.06 7.86
C LEU A 104 -3.02 20.85 6.78
N ILE A 105 -2.31 21.24 5.72
CA ILE A 105 -2.93 21.91 4.55
C ILE A 105 -4.00 20.98 3.93
N LEU A 106 -3.67 19.71 3.73
CA LEU A 106 -4.59 18.74 3.17
C LEU A 106 -5.82 18.51 4.07
N THR A 107 -5.65 18.54 5.40
CA THR A 107 -6.75 18.47 6.36
C THR A 107 -7.69 19.66 6.20
N VAL A 108 -7.17 20.88 6.16
CA VAL A 108 -7.99 22.09 5.99
C VAL A 108 -8.74 22.07 4.66
N LEU A 109 -8.04 21.79 3.57
CA LEU A 109 -8.66 21.67 2.24
C LEU A 109 -9.67 20.52 2.20
N GLY A 110 -9.35 19.37 2.76
CA GLY A 110 -10.24 18.22 2.79
C GLY A 110 -11.53 18.48 3.57
N LEU A 111 -11.48 19.20 4.70
CA LEU A 111 -12.66 19.60 5.46
C LEU A 111 -13.53 20.60 4.69
N ILE A 112 -12.92 21.56 3.99
CA ILE A 112 -13.65 22.55 3.16
C ILE A 112 -14.34 21.86 1.97
N PHE A 113 -13.66 20.93 1.32
CA PHE A 113 -14.13 20.29 0.09
C PHE A 113 -14.84 18.95 0.29
N SER A 114 -14.99 18.43 1.51
CA SER A 114 -15.65 17.15 1.78
C SER A 114 -17.06 17.05 1.23
N SER A 115 -17.94 18.02 1.55
CA SER A 115 -19.32 18.06 1.06
C SER A 115 -19.41 18.32 -0.45
N PRO A 116 -18.68 19.28 -1.05
CA PRO A 116 -18.59 19.44 -2.49
C PRO A 116 -18.15 18.17 -3.23
N LEU A 117 -17.15 17.44 -2.72
CA LEU A 117 -16.69 16.19 -3.34
C LEU A 117 -17.78 15.12 -3.35
N LEU A 118 -18.50 14.94 -2.23
CA LEU A 118 -19.61 14.00 -2.15
C LEU A 118 -20.78 14.40 -3.07
N ALA A 119 -21.04 15.70 -3.25
CA ALA A 119 -22.05 16.19 -4.18
C ALA A 119 -21.66 15.89 -5.64
N VAL A 120 -20.40 16.10 -6.03
CA VAL A 120 -19.90 15.75 -7.38
C VAL A 120 -19.96 14.24 -7.64
N MET A 121 -19.85 13.41 -6.59
CA MET A 121 -20.01 11.96 -6.69
C MET A 121 -21.48 11.51 -6.79
N ASN A 122 -22.44 12.44 -6.84
CA ASN A 122 -23.89 12.17 -6.87
C ASN A 122 -24.34 11.27 -5.70
N THR A 123 -23.80 11.52 -4.51
CA THR A 123 -24.18 10.78 -3.31
C THR A 123 -25.66 11.06 -3.00
N SER A 124 -26.45 10.00 -2.79
CA SER A 124 -27.89 10.15 -2.51
C SER A 124 -28.11 10.92 -1.20
N GLU A 125 -29.20 11.73 -1.12
CA GLU A 125 -29.53 12.52 0.07
C GLU A 125 -29.59 11.67 1.35
N LYS A 126 -30.09 10.43 1.24
CA LYS A 126 -30.19 9.48 2.35
C LYS A 126 -28.84 9.14 2.97
N LEU A 127 -27.78 9.03 2.16
CA LEU A 127 -26.45 8.61 2.61
C LEU A 127 -25.50 9.80 2.81
N PHE A 128 -25.89 11.01 2.34
CA PHE A 128 -25.01 12.16 2.29
C PHE A 128 -24.51 12.59 3.66
N THR A 129 -25.40 12.71 4.63
CA THR A 129 -25.06 13.17 5.99
C THR A 129 -24.07 12.23 6.68
N ASP A 130 -24.32 10.92 6.62
CA ASP A 130 -23.45 9.91 7.24
C ASP A 130 -22.11 9.83 6.54
N SER A 131 -22.10 9.90 5.20
CA SER A 131 -20.85 9.94 4.41
C SER A 131 -20.02 11.19 4.72
N ALA A 132 -20.66 12.37 4.83
CA ALA A 132 -19.98 13.61 5.16
C ALA A 132 -19.41 13.59 6.59
N ASN A 133 -20.17 13.10 7.56
CA ASN A 133 -19.70 12.97 8.94
C ASN A 133 -18.49 12.04 9.04
N TYR A 134 -18.56 10.85 8.39
CA TYR A 134 -17.45 9.91 8.34
C TYR A 134 -16.21 10.55 7.71
N LEU A 135 -16.40 11.16 6.53
CA LEU A 135 -15.29 11.78 5.79
C LEU A 135 -14.65 12.93 6.58
N ASN A 136 -15.43 13.77 7.23
CA ASN A 136 -14.94 14.87 8.05
C ASN A 136 -14.10 14.40 9.22
N ILE A 137 -14.57 13.38 9.97
CA ILE A 137 -13.81 12.80 11.07
C ILE A 137 -12.51 12.14 10.58
N TYR A 138 -12.59 11.38 9.49
CA TYR A 138 -11.41 10.77 8.89
C TYR A 138 -10.40 11.83 8.42
N THR A 139 -10.87 12.89 7.76
CA THR A 139 -10.06 14.00 7.28
C THR A 139 -9.39 14.77 8.43
N ALA A 140 -10.09 14.98 9.55
CA ALA A 140 -9.49 15.54 10.76
C ALA A 140 -8.34 14.66 11.31
N GLY A 141 -8.38 13.36 11.06
CA GLY A 141 -7.35 12.38 11.43
C GLY A 141 -6.15 12.31 10.48
N LEU A 142 -6.10 13.06 9.39
CA LEU A 142 -5.01 12.96 8.39
C LEU A 142 -3.63 13.24 9.00
N LEU A 143 -3.52 14.16 9.96
CA LEU A 143 -2.26 14.42 10.65
C LEU A 143 -1.70 13.13 11.28
N PHE A 144 -2.54 12.34 11.93
CA PHE A 144 -2.15 11.06 12.54
C PHE A 144 -1.83 9.99 11.49
N LEU A 145 -2.61 9.93 10.39
CA LEU A 145 -2.35 9.05 9.26
C LEU A 145 -0.96 9.30 8.68
N PHE A 146 -0.64 10.54 8.38
CA PHE A 146 0.66 10.91 7.81
C PHE A 146 1.80 10.70 8.79
N LEU A 147 1.62 11.09 10.07
CA LEU A 147 2.62 10.87 11.12
C LEU A 147 2.96 9.38 11.28
N TYR A 148 1.93 8.52 11.34
CA TYR A 148 2.13 7.06 11.42
C TYR A 148 2.90 6.52 10.22
N ASN A 149 2.48 6.91 9.00
CA ASN A 149 3.13 6.44 7.77
C ASN A 149 4.60 6.88 7.69
N ILE A 150 4.93 8.12 8.07
CA ILE A 150 6.31 8.60 8.07
C ILE A 150 7.15 7.87 9.12
N CYS A 151 6.64 7.68 10.33
CA CYS A 151 7.33 6.88 11.34
C CYS A 151 7.61 5.46 10.84
N ASN A 152 6.61 4.82 10.20
CA ASN A 152 6.77 3.51 9.59
C ASN A 152 7.87 3.51 8.51
N GLY A 153 7.88 4.53 7.63
CA GLY A 153 8.93 4.71 6.61
C GLY A 153 10.32 4.86 7.21
N ILE A 154 10.45 5.63 8.27
CA ILE A 154 11.73 5.84 8.95
C ILE A 154 12.21 4.54 9.62
N PHE A 155 11.34 3.81 10.34
CA PHE A 155 11.70 2.52 10.93
C PHE A 155 12.15 1.51 9.88
N THR A 156 11.40 1.38 8.79
CA THR A 156 11.75 0.46 7.69
C THR A 156 13.04 0.87 6.99
N ALA A 157 13.29 2.17 6.83
CA ALA A 157 14.54 2.70 6.30
C ALA A 157 15.75 2.34 7.16
N LEU A 158 15.57 2.32 8.49
CA LEU A 158 16.59 1.91 9.46
C LEU A 158 16.67 0.38 9.64
N GLY A 159 15.95 -0.40 8.84
CA GLY A 159 15.93 -1.86 8.88
C GLY A 159 15.10 -2.46 10.03
N ASP A 160 14.23 -1.68 10.66
CA ASP A 160 13.34 -2.14 11.72
C ASP A 160 11.90 -2.32 11.21
N SER A 161 11.54 -3.54 10.84
CA SER A 161 10.17 -3.90 10.42
C SER A 161 9.30 -4.40 11.56
N LYS A 162 9.88 -4.65 12.75
CA LYS A 162 9.13 -5.17 13.90
C LYS A 162 8.38 -4.09 14.66
N THR A 163 8.98 -2.91 14.80
CA THR A 163 8.36 -1.79 15.50
C THR A 163 7.06 -1.32 14.80
N PRO A 164 7.04 -1.12 13.47
CA PRO A 164 5.79 -0.86 12.74
C PRO A 164 4.72 -1.95 12.92
N LEU A 165 5.13 -3.23 12.85
CA LEU A 165 4.21 -4.36 13.07
C LEU A 165 3.56 -4.29 14.46
N PHE A 166 4.35 -4.03 15.49
CA PHE A 166 3.84 -3.93 16.86
C PHE A 166 2.77 -2.83 17.00
N PHE A 167 3.04 -1.63 16.47
CA PHE A 167 2.08 -0.53 16.52
C PHE A 167 0.85 -0.77 15.65
N LEU A 168 1.00 -1.47 14.51
CA LEU A 168 -0.13 -1.87 13.70
C LEU A 168 -1.06 -2.85 14.43
N ILE A 169 -0.50 -3.90 15.03
CA ILE A 169 -1.30 -4.86 15.81
C ILE A 169 -2.01 -4.14 16.96
N LEU A 170 -1.30 -3.31 17.70
CA LEU A 170 -1.87 -2.56 18.81
C LEU A 170 -3.03 -1.67 18.34
N SER A 171 -2.82 -0.87 17.28
CA SER A 171 -3.87 0.02 16.76
C SER A 171 -5.05 -0.76 16.20
N SER A 172 -4.82 -1.89 15.54
CA SER A 172 -5.91 -2.72 14.99
C SER A 172 -6.78 -3.31 16.09
N ILE A 173 -6.19 -3.81 17.18
CA ILE A 173 -6.95 -4.31 18.33
C ILE A 173 -7.74 -3.18 18.99
N PHE A 174 -7.11 -2.04 19.24
CA PHE A 174 -7.78 -0.87 19.82
C PHE A 174 -8.93 -0.37 18.94
N ASN A 175 -8.71 -0.33 17.62
CA ASN A 175 -9.74 0.12 16.69
C ASN A 175 -10.96 -0.80 16.71
N VAL A 176 -10.79 -2.13 16.56
CA VAL A 176 -11.89 -3.10 16.60
C VAL A 176 -12.69 -3.03 17.92
N LEU A 177 -11.98 -2.87 19.05
CA LEU A 177 -12.63 -2.69 20.36
C LEU A 177 -13.42 -1.38 20.43
N LEU A 178 -12.84 -0.28 19.97
CA LEU A 178 -13.49 1.02 19.96
C LEU A 178 -14.68 1.06 18.99
N ASP A 179 -14.55 0.45 17.79
CA ASP A 179 -15.66 0.31 16.85
C ASP A 179 -16.86 -0.38 17.53
N TYR A 180 -16.62 -1.53 18.15
CA TYR A 180 -17.68 -2.26 18.83
C TYR A 180 -18.30 -1.43 19.97
N ILE A 181 -17.49 -0.76 20.79
CA ILE A 181 -17.97 0.06 21.91
C ILE A 181 -18.73 1.27 21.41
N LEU A 182 -18.17 2.06 20.49
CA LEU A 182 -18.77 3.31 20.02
C LEU A 182 -20.02 3.06 19.18
N VAL A 183 -20.05 2.01 18.38
CA VAL A 183 -21.22 1.68 17.56
C VAL A 183 -22.34 1.07 18.40
N LYS A 184 -22.03 0.16 19.33
CA LYS A 184 -23.05 -0.58 20.08
C LYS A 184 -23.62 0.19 21.27
N TYR A 185 -22.78 0.93 22.00
CA TYR A 185 -23.17 1.56 23.26
C TYR A 185 -23.38 3.08 23.16
N THR A 186 -23.14 3.67 21.97
CA THR A 186 -23.41 5.10 21.74
C THR A 186 -24.39 5.27 20.58
N LYS A 187 -24.93 6.48 20.42
CA LYS A 187 -25.81 6.85 19.30
C LYS A 187 -25.04 7.46 18.12
N LEU A 188 -23.72 7.20 18.02
CA LEU A 188 -22.87 7.84 17.03
C LEU A 188 -23.01 7.24 15.62
N GLY A 189 -23.57 6.03 15.48
CA GLY A 189 -23.75 5.40 14.18
C GLY A 189 -22.43 5.31 13.39
N VAL A 190 -22.48 5.73 12.12
CA VAL A 190 -21.31 5.74 11.21
C VAL A 190 -20.17 6.62 11.72
N SER A 191 -20.49 7.72 12.41
CA SER A 191 -19.47 8.57 13.04
C SER A 191 -18.68 7.85 14.13
N GLY A 192 -19.26 6.84 14.78
CA GLY A 192 -18.56 6.00 15.76
C GLY A 192 -17.42 5.21 15.14
N VAL A 193 -17.63 4.63 13.96
CA VAL A 193 -16.57 3.91 13.20
C VAL A 193 -15.43 4.85 12.82
N ALA A 194 -15.76 6.04 12.32
CA ALA A 194 -14.74 7.04 11.98
C ALA A 194 -13.93 7.49 13.21
N LEU A 195 -14.61 7.71 14.35
CA LEU A 195 -13.97 8.10 15.61
C LEU A 195 -13.07 7.00 16.18
N ALA A 196 -13.47 5.74 16.10
CA ALA A 196 -12.65 4.62 16.52
C ALA A 196 -11.33 4.58 15.74
N THR A 197 -11.42 4.73 14.41
CA THR A 197 -10.25 4.82 13.53
C THR A 197 -9.37 6.03 13.88
N PHE A 198 -9.97 7.20 14.08
CA PHE A 198 -9.28 8.43 14.47
C PHE A 198 -8.50 8.26 15.78
N ILE A 199 -9.13 7.71 16.82
CA ILE A 199 -8.53 7.52 18.14
C ILE A 199 -7.43 6.46 18.09
N ALA A 200 -7.72 5.30 17.49
CA ALA A 200 -6.74 4.19 17.41
C ALA A 200 -5.49 4.60 16.63
N GLN A 201 -5.67 5.29 15.51
CA GLN A 201 -4.57 5.79 14.68
C GLN A 201 -3.83 6.93 15.36
N GLY A 202 -4.54 7.81 16.10
CA GLY A 202 -3.94 8.85 16.91
C GLY A 202 -2.99 8.28 17.96
N ILE A 203 -3.45 7.33 18.76
CA ILE A 203 -2.64 6.65 19.79
C ILE A 203 -1.41 5.97 19.14
N ALA A 204 -1.62 5.19 18.08
CA ALA A 204 -0.53 4.48 17.41
C ALA A 204 0.52 5.43 16.81
N SER A 205 0.08 6.53 16.21
CA SER A 205 0.99 7.52 15.61
C SER A 205 1.83 8.23 16.66
N ILE A 206 1.22 8.64 17.77
CA ILE A 206 1.92 9.31 18.88
C ILE A 206 2.94 8.37 19.54
N LEU A 207 2.54 7.12 19.84
CA LEU A 207 3.44 6.13 20.43
C LEU A 207 4.58 5.76 19.48
N SER A 208 4.28 5.64 18.17
CA SER A 208 5.28 5.41 17.14
C SER A 208 6.27 6.56 17.06
N PHE A 209 5.78 7.80 17.10
CA PHE A 209 6.62 9.01 17.08
C PHE A 209 7.51 9.14 18.33
N ILE A 210 6.96 8.93 19.51
CA ILE A 210 7.75 8.93 20.78
C ILE A 210 8.86 7.86 20.70
N THR A 211 8.51 6.65 20.25
CA THR A 211 9.50 5.58 20.06
C THR A 211 10.59 5.96 19.07
N LEU A 212 10.20 6.63 17.97
CA LEU A 212 11.15 7.14 16.98
C LEU A 212 12.11 8.16 17.58
N LEU A 213 11.61 9.11 18.36
CA LEU A 213 12.45 10.12 19.03
C LEU A 213 13.50 9.47 19.95
N PHE A 214 13.12 8.47 20.76
CA PHE A 214 14.07 7.70 21.57
C PHE A 214 15.12 6.98 20.73
N ARG A 215 14.74 6.43 19.57
CA ARG A 215 15.67 5.74 18.67
C ARG A 215 16.67 6.69 18.02
N ILE A 216 16.22 7.86 17.59
CA ILE A 216 17.07 8.86 16.94
C ILE A 216 18.03 9.49 17.94
N ARG A 217 17.63 9.68 19.20
CA ARG A 217 18.49 10.22 20.26
C ARG A 217 19.73 9.34 20.47
N ASN A 218 19.60 8.04 20.30
CA ASN A 218 20.70 7.08 20.46
C ASN A 218 21.62 6.97 19.22
N LEU A 219 21.32 7.69 18.14
CA LEU A 219 22.25 7.81 17.00
C LEU A 219 23.31 8.88 17.36
N ASN A 220 24.56 8.46 17.49
CA ASN A 220 25.69 9.36 17.71
C ASN A 220 25.86 10.27 16.47
N CYS A 221 25.25 11.46 16.53
CA CYS A 221 25.29 12.45 15.46
C CYS A 221 25.93 13.72 15.97
N GLY A 222 26.76 14.34 15.14
CA GLY A 222 27.21 15.71 15.34
C GLY A 222 26.08 16.74 15.12
N LYS A 223 26.43 17.97 14.76
CA LYS A 223 25.44 19.00 14.41
C LYS A 223 24.70 18.58 13.13
N ALA A 224 23.37 18.47 13.22
CA ALA A 224 22.47 18.21 12.10
C ALA A 224 21.59 19.45 11.85
N GLU A 225 21.32 19.78 10.61
CA GLU A 225 20.39 20.83 10.24
C GLU A 225 18.95 20.38 10.56
N ILE A 226 18.11 21.32 10.97
CA ILE A 226 16.71 21.03 11.25
C ILE A 226 15.93 20.78 9.95
N PHE A 227 16.27 21.49 8.87
CA PHE A 227 15.60 21.41 7.58
C PHE A 227 16.57 21.63 6.42
N SER A 228 16.41 20.90 5.31
CA SER A 228 17.21 21.04 4.10
C SER A 228 16.35 20.92 2.86
N PHE A 229 16.31 21.97 2.04
CA PHE A 229 15.60 21.98 0.75
C PHE A 229 16.18 20.97 -0.24
N ASP A 230 17.48 20.70 -0.22
CA ASP A 230 18.12 19.72 -1.10
C ASP A 230 17.69 18.30 -0.75
N ILE A 231 17.52 18.00 0.53
CA ILE A 231 16.98 16.72 0.98
C ILE A 231 15.50 16.64 0.63
N LEU A 232 14.73 17.71 0.81
CA LEU A 232 13.32 17.74 0.41
C LEU A 232 13.16 17.46 -1.08
N LYS A 233 13.96 18.08 -1.95
CA LYS A 233 13.93 17.78 -3.40
C LYS A 233 14.17 16.30 -3.70
N LYS A 234 15.13 15.67 -3.01
CA LYS A 234 15.41 14.23 -3.15
C LYS A 234 14.23 13.37 -2.70
N ILE A 235 13.58 13.74 -1.59
CA ILE A 235 12.38 13.06 -1.09
C ILE A 235 11.25 13.19 -2.12
N LEU A 236 10.95 14.40 -2.59
CA LEU A 236 9.89 14.68 -3.56
C LEU A 236 10.14 13.98 -4.90
N TYR A 237 11.40 13.87 -5.35
CA TYR A 237 11.77 13.14 -6.56
C TYR A 237 11.34 11.67 -6.52
N VAL A 238 11.32 11.04 -5.34
CA VAL A 238 10.85 9.66 -5.16
C VAL A 238 9.38 9.62 -4.75
N ALA A 239 8.92 10.55 -3.91
CA ALA A 239 7.58 10.56 -3.37
C ALA A 239 6.51 10.86 -4.43
N ILE A 240 6.70 11.91 -5.25
CA ILE A 240 5.70 12.32 -6.26
C ILE A 240 5.41 11.19 -7.25
N PRO A 241 6.40 10.54 -7.89
CA PRO A 241 6.13 9.39 -8.74
C PRO A 241 5.42 8.23 -8.02
N SER A 242 5.78 7.99 -6.76
CA SER A 242 5.15 6.92 -5.97
C SER A 242 3.69 7.25 -5.60
N ILE A 243 3.38 8.51 -5.30
CA ILE A 243 2.01 8.99 -5.08
C ILE A 243 1.19 8.83 -6.36
N LEU A 244 1.71 9.33 -7.48
CA LEU A 244 1.03 9.22 -8.78
C LEU A 244 0.76 7.75 -9.12
N GLN A 245 1.73 6.87 -8.95
CA GLN A 245 1.56 5.44 -9.21
C GLN A 245 0.42 4.85 -8.37
N GLN A 246 0.35 5.13 -7.08
CA GLN A 246 -0.72 4.62 -6.21
C GLN A 246 -2.09 5.19 -6.60
N SER A 247 -2.15 6.48 -6.92
CA SER A 247 -3.38 7.14 -7.35
C SER A 247 -3.89 6.59 -8.68
N PHE A 248 -3.02 6.39 -9.66
CA PHE A 248 -3.39 5.82 -10.95
C PHE A 248 -3.89 4.38 -10.86
N VAL A 249 -3.31 3.57 -9.97
CA VAL A 249 -3.81 2.21 -9.70
C VAL A 249 -5.27 2.27 -9.22
N SER A 250 -5.59 3.18 -8.31
CA SER A 250 -6.95 3.37 -7.80
C SER A 250 -7.91 3.81 -8.90
N VAL A 251 -7.51 4.79 -9.72
CA VAL A 251 -8.31 5.26 -10.86
C VAL A 251 -8.54 4.17 -11.89
N GLY A 252 -7.50 3.40 -12.25
CA GLY A 252 -7.64 2.28 -13.19
C GLY A 252 -8.62 1.20 -12.69
N ASN A 253 -8.62 0.91 -11.39
CA ASN A 253 -9.57 -0.03 -10.79
C ASN A 253 -11.01 0.50 -10.85
N ILE A 254 -11.25 1.82 -10.72
CA ILE A 254 -12.58 2.42 -10.87
C ILE A 254 -13.11 2.20 -12.29
N PHE A 255 -12.31 2.42 -13.33
CA PHE A 255 -12.71 2.16 -14.72
C PHE A 255 -13.07 0.69 -14.96
N ILE A 256 -12.26 -0.23 -14.44
CA ILE A 256 -12.53 -1.68 -14.55
C ILE A 256 -13.83 -2.04 -13.81
N GLN A 257 -14.02 -1.52 -12.58
CA GLN A 257 -15.24 -1.76 -11.81
C GLN A 257 -16.48 -1.23 -12.55
N GLY A 258 -16.39 -0.04 -13.14
CA GLY A 258 -17.46 0.53 -13.96
C GLY A 258 -17.85 -0.39 -15.12
N LEU A 259 -16.87 -0.99 -15.79
CA LEU A 259 -17.13 -1.96 -16.87
C LEU A 259 -17.71 -3.27 -16.32
N VAL A 260 -17.23 -3.79 -15.20
CA VAL A 260 -17.79 -4.99 -14.55
C VAL A 260 -19.26 -4.80 -14.17
N ASN A 261 -19.65 -3.61 -13.72
CA ASN A 261 -21.03 -3.30 -13.34
C ASN A 261 -22.02 -3.43 -14.50
N THR A 262 -21.57 -3.39 -15.75
CA THR A 262 -22.45 -3.58 -16.91
C THR A 262 -22.86 -5.04 -17.16
N PHE A 263 -22.22 -6.01 -16.48
CA PHE A 263 -22.48 -7.45 -16.65
C PHE A 263 -23.49 -8.04 -15.64
N GLY A 264 -24.09 -7.19 -14.81
CA GLY A 264 -25.15 -7.57 -13.85
C GLY A 264 -24.64 -8.03 -12.49
N ASP A 265 -25.58 -8.13 -11.55
CA ASP A 265 -25.30 -8.26 -10.12
C ASP A 265 -24.51 -9.50 -9.73
N ILE A 266 -24.76 -10.63 -10.39
CA ILE A 266 -24.05 -11.90 -10.14
C ILE A 266 -22.55 -11.76 -10.42
N ILE A 267 -22.21 -11.14 -11.57
CA ILE A 267 -20.81 -10.93 -11.96
C ILE A 267 -20.15 -9.91 -11.06
N VAL A 268 -20.84 -8.84 -10.71
CA VAL A 268 -20.37 -7.81 -9.77
C VAL A 268 -20.08 -8.42 -8.40
N ALA A 269 -20.99 -9.22 -7.85
CA ALA A 269 -20.83 -9.86 -6.56
C ALA A 269 -19.67 -10.88 -6.58
N GLY A 270 -19.59 -11.72 -7.61
CA GLY A 270 -18.51 -12.69 -7.79
C GLY A 270 -17.14 -12.03 -7.93
N PHE A 271 -17.05 -10.97 -8.76
CA PHE A 271 -15.82 -10.20 -8.90
C PHE A 271 -15.42 -9.49 -7.61
N SER A 272 -16.38 -8.92 -6.88
CA SER A 272 -16.11 -8.24 -5.61
C SER A 272 -15.54 -9.18 -4.55
N ALA A 273 -16.10 -10.39 -4.42
CA ALA A 273 -15.60 -11.41 -3.50
C ALA A 273 -14.21 -11.92 -3.91
N ALA A 274 -14.03 -12.27 -5.18
CA ALA A 274 -12.73 -12.71 -5.72
C ALA A 274 -11.68 -11.58 -5.68
N GLY A 275 -12.11 -10.33 -5.88
CA GLY A 275 -11.30 -9.13 -5.77
C GLY A 275 -10.69 -8.93 -4.38
N LYS A 276 -11.38 -9.30 -3.31
CA LYS A 276 -10.82 -9.28 -1.94
C LYS A 276 -9.65 -10.26 -1.80
N LEU A 277 -9.79 -11.48 -2.35
CA LEU A 277 -8.73 -12.49 -2.36
C LEU A 277 -7.53 -12.04 -3.21
N ASN A 278 -7.81 -11.45 -4.38
CA ASN A 278 -6.78 -10.88 -5.25
C ASN A 278 -6.04 -9.72 -4.55
N THR A 279 -6.76 -8.80 -3.91
CA THR A 279 -6.18 -7.68 -3.16
C THR A 279 -5.29 -8.18 -2.03
N PHE A 280 -5.74 -9.19 -1.26
CA PHE A 280 -4.93 -9.83 -0.24
C PHE A 280 -3.61 -10.37 -0.82
N THR A 281 -3.68 -11.05 -1.96
CA THR A 281 -2.49 -11.58 -2.64
C THR A 281 -1.55 -10.48 -3.11
N ILE A 282 -2.07 -9.49 -3.84
CA ILE A 282 -1.26 -8.39 -4.40
C ILE A 282 -0.61 -7.55 -3.29
N THR A 283 -1.33 -7.24 -2.21
CA THR A 283 -0.75 -6.49 -1.08
C THR A 283 0.33 -7.28 -0.35
N THR A 284 0.15 -8.59 -0.22
CA THR A 284 1.17 -9.50 0.32
C THR A 284 2.45 -9.48 -0.55
N LEU A 285 2.30 -9.58 -1.87
CA LEU A 285 3.44 -9.52 -2.79
C LEU A 285 4.08 -8.12 -2.83
N THR A 286 3.30 -7.05 -2.66
CA THR A 286 3.81 -5.68 -2.57
C THR A 286 4.74 -5.49 -1.36
N ALA A 287 4.51 -6.19 -0.25
CA ALA A 287 5.42 -6.17 0.90
C ALA A 287 6.82 -6.71 0.55
N LEU A 288 6.94 -7.69 -0.38
CA LEU A 288 8.24 -8.14 -0.91
C LEU A 288 8.94 -7.01 -1.66
N GLY A 289 8.22 -6.29 -2.51
CA GLY A 289 8.75 -5.13 -3.24
C GLY A 289 9.21 -4.01 -2.30
N ASN A 290 8.44 -3.71 -1.25
CA ASN A 290 8.80 -2.70 -0.26
C ASN A 290 10.06 -3.11 0.54
N SER A 291 10.16 -4.38 0.94
CA SER A 291 11.36 -4.88 1.62
C SER A 291 12.59 -4.84 0.71
N MET A 292 12.42 -5.18 -0.59
CA MET A 292 13.51 -5.05 -1.56
C MET A 292 13.93 -3.60 -1.79
N SER A 293 12.99 -2.66 -1.77
CA SER A 293 13.27 -1.23 -1.91
C SER A 293 14.18 -0.72 -0.80
N SER A 294 13.85 -1.00 0.47
CA SER A 294 14.67 -0.61 1.63
C SER A 294 16.06 -1.29 1.60
N PHE A 295 16.09 -2.59 1.27
CA PHE A 295 17.37 -3.32 1.14
C PHE A 295 18.25 -2.75 0.02
N THR A 296 17.64 -2.46 -1.13
CA THR A 296 18.36 -1.87 -2.27
C THR A 296 18.87 -0.48 -1.91
N ALA A 297 18.05 0.38 -1.33
CA ALA A 297 18.43 1.73 -0.97
C ALA A 297 19.61 1.76 0.02
N GLN A 298 19.62 0.91 1.05
CA GLN A 298 20.75 0.80 1.96
C GLN A 298 22.02 0.31 1.24
N ASN A 299 21.92 -0.70 0.37
CA ASN A 299 23.07 -1.24 -0.34
C ASN A 299 23.58 -0.30 -1.45
N VAL A 300 22.71 0.49 -2.06
CA VAL A 300 23.10 1.60 -2.97
C VAL A 300 23.88 2.65 -2.20
N GLY A 301 23.38 3.11 -1.05
CA GLY A 301 24.08 4.06 -0.20
C GLY A 301 25.47 3.57 0.24
N ALA A 302 25.60 2.26 0.50
CA ALA A 302 26.87 1.62 0.87
C ALA A 302 27.79 1.28 -0.33
N GLY A 303 27.37 1.53 -1.58
CA GLY A 303 28.11 1.14 -2.79
C GLY A 303 28.15 -0.37 -3.07
N LYS A 304 27.32 -1.19 -2.39
CA LYS A 304 27.37 -2.66 -2.43
C LYS A 304 26.40 -3.26 -3.44
N ILE A 305 26.58 -2.92 -4.73
CA ILE A 305 25.66 -3.27 -5.82
C ILE A 305 25.45 -4.78 -6.00
N GLU A 306 26.50 -5.60 -5.88
CA GLU A 306 26.39 -7.05 -6.05
C GLU A 306 25.50 -7.73 -4.99
N ARG A 307 25.34 -7.12 -3.82
CA ARG A 307 24.42 -7.62 -2.80
C ARG A 307 22.97 -7.51 -3.22
N ILE A 308 22.63 -6.49 -4.03
CA ILE A 308 21.26 -6.28 -4.54
C ILE A 308 20.84 -7.47 -5.41
N LYS A 309 21.70 -7.97 -6.30
CA LYS A 309 21.43 -9.17 -7.11
C LYS A 309 21.17 -10.41 -6.26
N LYS A 310 21.99 -10.60 -5.20
CA LYS A 310 21.77 -11.70 -4.23
C LYS A 310 20.46 -11.53 -3.45
N GLY A 311 20.07 -10.30 -3.14
CA GLY A 311 18.78 -9.95 -2.51
C GLY A 311 17.60 -10.32 -3.39
N VAL A 312 17.62 -9.93 -4.67
CA VAL A 312 16.60 -10.29 -5.66
C VAL A 312 16.40 -11.81 -5.72
N LYS A 313 17.49 -12.58 -5.89
CA LYS A 313 17.43 -14.05 -5.89
C LYS A 313 16.83 -14.61 -4.61
N SER A 314 17.12 -13.99 -3.46
CA SER A 314 16.59 -14.44 -2.17
C SER A 314 15.09 -14.20 -2.04
N LEU A 315 14.58 -13.05 -2.51
CA LEU A 315 13.15 -12.74 -2.47
C LEU A 315 12.34 -13.51 -3.51
N TYR A 316 12.94 -13.90 -4.62
CA TYR A 316 12.28 -14.84 -5.54
C TYR A 316 11.96 -16.17 -4.86
N LEU A 317 12.87 -16.71 -4.05
CA LEU A 317 12.58 -17.93 -3.28
C LEU A 317 11.43 -17.73 -2.28
N VAL A 318 11.36 -16.55 -1.65
CA VAL A 318 10.23 -16.22 -0.75
C VAL A 318 8.93 -16.05 -1.54
N SER A 319 9.00 -15.42 -2.71
CA SER A 319 7.81 -15.25 -3.57
C SER A 319 7.27 -16.59 -4.07
N PHE A 320 8.11 -17.54 -4.44
CA PHE A 320 7.70 -18.91 -4.76
C PHE A 320 6.98 -19.59 -3.60
N ALA A 321 7.52 -19.46 -2.38
CA ALA A 321 6.91 -20.03 -1.19
C ALA A 321 5.52 -19.45 -0.86
N ILE A 322 5.21 -18.23 -1.36
CA ILE A 322 3.90 -17.59 -1.19
C ILE A 322 2.99 -17.89 -2.40
N THR A 323 3.50 -17.73 -3.61
CA THR A 323 2.67 -17.81 -4.83
C THR A 323 2.26 -19.23 -5.18
N ILE A 324 3.08 -20.25 -4.91
CA ILE A 324 2.74 -21.65 -5.21
C ILE A 324 1.54 -22.14 -4.37
N PRO A 325 1.50 -21.97 -3.04
CA PRO A 325 0.31 -22.34 -2.25
C PRO A 325 -0.94 -21.58 -2.69
N LEU A 326 -0.84 -20.26 -2.98
CA LEU A 326 -1.98 -19.48 -3.47
C LEU A 326 -2.45 -19.93 -4.85
N PHE A 327 -1.51 -20.26 -5.75
CA PHE A 327 -1.85 -20.85 -7.04
C PHE A 327 -2.62 -22.18 -6.87
N ILE A 328 -2.16 -23.07 -6.00
CA ILE A 328 -2.84 -24.34 -5.72
C ILE A 328 -4.23 -24.07 -5.17
N LEU A 329 -4.38 -23.22 -4.18
CA LEU A 329 -5.65 -22.90 -3.54
C LEU A 329 -6.65 -22.29 -4.56
N TYR A 330 -6.23 -21.33 -5.37
CA TYR A 330 -7.12 -20.60 -6.28
C TYR A 330 -7.44 -21.37 -7.57
N ASN A 331 -6.62 -22.34 -7.99
CA ASN A 331 -6.91 -23.16 -9.15
C ASN A 331 -7.66 -24.46 -8.81
N PHE A 332 -7.26 -25.13 -7.72
CA PHE A 332 -7.81 -26.45 -7.37
C PHE A 332 -8.91 -26.39 -6.31
N CYS A 333 -8.91 -25.34 -5.47
CA CYS A 333 -9.93 -25.17 -4.42
C CYS A 333 -10.64 -23.79 -4.48
N PRO A 334 -10.94 -23.22 -5.67
CA PRO A 334 -11.46 -21.84 -5.78
C PRO A 334 -12.84 -21.70 -5.12
N HIS A 335 -13.71 -22.68 -5.21
CA HIS A 335 -15.02 -22.67 -4.56
C HIS A 335 -14.91 -22.55 -3.04
N LEU A 336 -13.92 -23.25 -2.43
CA LEU A 336 -13.67 -23.15 -1.00
C LEU A 336 -13.22 -21.74 -0.62
N MET A 337 -12.37 -21.12 -1.45
CA MET A 337 -11.91 -19.76 -1.23
C MET A 337 -13.04 -18.73 -1.38
N MET A 338 -13.92 -18.90 -2.36
CA MET A 338 -15.09 -18.04 -2.56
C MET A 338 -16.09 -18.13 -1.40
N LYS A 339 -16.30 -19.31 -0.82
CA LYS A 339 -17.20 -19.53 0.32
C LYS A 339 -16.78 -18.78 1.59
N ILE A 340 -15.56 -18.24 1.66
CA ILE A 340 -15.13 -17.36 2.73
C ILE A 340 -15.95 -16.04 2.72
N PHE A 341 -16.41 -15.60 1.55
CA PHE A 341 -17.07 -14.30 1.36
C PHE A 341 -18.51 -14.41 0.80
N VAL A 342 -18.90 -15.56 0.30
CA VAL A 342 -20.20 -15.78 -0.35
C VAL A 342 -20.91 -16.99 0.29
N ASN A 343 -22.22 -16.91 0.47
CA ASN A 343 -23.00 -18.01 1.02
C ASN A 343 -22.90 -19.23 0.09
N SER A 344 -22.87 -20.42 0.69
CA SER A 344 -22.74 -21.68 -0.06
C SER A 344 -23.92 -21.96 -0.99
N SER A 345 -25.07 -21.30 -0.78
CA SER A 345 -26.26 -21.37 -1.64
C SER A 345 -26.14 -20.61 -2.95
N ASP A 346 -25.26 -19.60 -3.02
CA ASP A 346 -25.16 -18.64 -4.13
C ASP A 346 -24.16 -19.14 -5.18
N ILE A 347 -24.43 -20.32 -5.75
CA ILE A 347 -23.52 -21.03 -6.67
C ILE A 347 -23.12 -20.16 -7.85
N ALA A 348 -24.04 -19.42 -8.45
CA ALA A 348 -23.76 -18.57 -9.61
C ALA A 348 -22.72 -17.46 -9.30
N ILE A 349 -22.77 -16.88 -8.08
CA ILE A 349 -21.81 -15.88 -7.64
C ILE A 349 -20.45 -16.53 -7.39
N ILE A 350 -20.44 -17.73 -6.78
CA ILE A 350 -19.21 -18.49 -6.53
C ILE A 350 -18.54 -18.84 -7.85
N ASP A 351 -19.30 -19.31 -8.85
CA ASP A 351 -18.78 -19.66 -10.16
C ASP A 351 -18.18 -18.46 -10.89
N ALA A 352 -18.88 -17.32 -10.88
CA ALA A 352 -18.39 -16.08 -11.49
C ALA A 352 -17.03 -15.64 -10.90
N GLY A 353 -16.89 -15.64 -9.58
CA GLY A 353 -15.63 -15.29 -8.93
C GLY A 353 -14.54 -16.35 -9.12
N THR A 354 -14.92 -17.63 -9.20
CA THR A 354 -14.00 -18.75 -9.48
C THR A 354 -13.31 -18.59 -10.83
N VAL A 355 -14.02 -18.18 -11.86
CA VAL A 355 -13.43 -17.94 -13.19
C VAL A 355 -12.35 -16.85 -13.12
N PHE A 356 -12.62 -15.75 -12.44
CA PHE A 356 -11.61 -14.70 -12.24
C PHE A 356 -10.37 -15.23 -11.51
N LEU A 357 -10.55 -15.93 -10.38
CA LEU A 357 -9.43 -16.44 -9.59
C LEU A 357 -8.56 -17.41 -10.40
N LYS A 358 -9.17 -18.37 -11.12
CA LYS A 358 -8.46 -19.30 -11.98
C LYS A 358 -7.70 -18.60 -13.10
N THR A 359 -8.24 -17.51 -13.64
CA THR A 359 -7.60 -16.73 -14.70
C THR A 359 -6.34 -16.02 -14.21
N VAL A 360 -6.39 -15.40 -13.02
CA VAL A 360 -5.27 -14.56 -12.53
C VAL A 360 -4.23 -15.35 -11.74
N ALA A 361 -4.61 -16.43 -11.07
CA ALA A 361 -3.73 -17.16 -10.15
C ALA A 361 -2.41 -17.68 -10.77
N PRO A 362 -2.38 -18.22 -12.02
CA PRO A 362 -1.13 -18.65 -12.66
C PRO A 362 -0.10 -17.51 -12.82
N PHE A 363 -0.59 -16.28 -12.85
CA PHE A 363 0.23 -15.10 -13.13
C PHE A 363 0.72 -14.35 -11.87
N TYR A 364 0.34 -14.80 -10.67
CA TYR A 364 0.86 -14.18 -9.43
C TYR A 364 2.38 -14.27 -9.30
N LEU A 365 3.00 -15.27 -9.91
CA LEU A 365 4.47 -15.35 -9.92
C LEU A 365 5.08 -14.21 -10.75
N PHE A 366 4.50 -13.89 -11.90
CA PHE A 366 5.00 -12.81 -12.75
C PHE A 366 4.87 -11.46 -12.07
N ILE A 367 3.71 -11.17 -11.46
CA ILE A 367 3.55 -9.91 -10.72
C ILE A 367 4.48 -9.85 -9.50
N ALA A 368 4.76 -10.98 -8.83
CA ALA A 368 5.75 -11.03 -7.74
C ALA A 368 7.16 -10.67 -8.23
N ILE A 369 7.57 -11.20 -9.38
CA ILE A 369 8.84 -10.84 -10.04
C ILE A 369 8.88 -9.34 -10.31
N LYS A 370 7.82 -8.80 -10.94
CA LYS A 370 7.69 -7.36 -11.20
C LYS A 370 7.85 -6.54 -9.93
N LEU A 371 7.08 -6.83 -8.88
CA LEU A 371 7.08 -6.04 -7.65
C LEU A 371 8.45 -6.06 -6.93
N ILE A 372 9.17 -7.18 -6.96
CA ILE A 372 10.53 -7.28 -6.42
C ILE A 372 11.51 -6.41 -7.24
N ILE A 373 11.42 -6.46 -8.58
CA ILE A 373 12.24 -5.62 -9.45
C ILE A 373 11.89 -4.14 -9.29
N ASP A 374 10.62 -3.80 -9.21
CA ASP A 374 10.14 -2.44 -8.94
C ASP A 374 10.69 -1.92 -7.60
N GLY A 375 10.85 -2.80 -6.61
CA GLY A 375 11.56 -2.50 -5.37
C GLY A 375 13.03 -2.10 -5.60
N VAL A 376 13.73 -2.77 -6.53
CA VAL A 376 15.10 -2.39 -6.91
C VAL A 376 15.10 -1.03 -7.61
N LEU A 377 14.18 -0.80 -8.55
CA LEU A 377 14.10 0.45 -9.30
C LEU A 377 13.83 1.64 -8.35
N ARG A 378 12.88 1.50 -7.43
CA ARG A 378 12.57 2.53 -6.42
C ARG A 378 13.74 2.76 -5.47
N GLY A 379 14.29 1.70 -4.88
CA GLY A 379 15.38 1.78 -3.91
C GLY A 379 16.67 2.35 -4.49
N SER A 380 16.91 2.18 -5.80
CA SER A 380 18.04 2.79 -6.53
C SER A 380 17.77 4.23 -6.96
N GLY A 381 16.54 4.74 -6.81
CA GLY A 381 16.13 6.06 -7.30
C GLY A 381 15.79 6.12 -8.79
N ALA A 382 15.66 4.98 -9.46
CA ALA A 382 15.23 4.90 -10.86
C ALA A 382 13.69 5.00 -10.97
N VAL A 383 13.11 6.03 -10.36
CA VAL A 383 11.64 6.14 -10.15
C VAL A 383 10.88 6.34 -11.45
N ASN A 384 11.45 7.08 -12.40
CA ASN A 384 10.82 7.30 -13.71
C ASN A 384 10.65 5.99 -14.47
N VAL A 385 11.66 5.11 -14.39
CA VAL A 385 11.66 3.78 -15.02
C VAL A 385 10.60 2.87 -14.38
N PHE A 386 10.49 2.91 -13.06
CA PHE A 386 9.44 2.24 -12.29
C PHE A 386 8.03 2.72 -12.68
N MET A 387 7.85 4.04 -12.85
CA MET A 387 6.57 4.60 -13.30
C MET A 387 6.15 4.05 -14.67
N ILE A 388 7.07 4.00 -15.64
CA ILE A 388 6.79 3.52 -17.00
C ILE A 388 6.19 2.11 -16.96
N SER A 389 6.78 1.19 -16.19
CA SER A 389 6.27 -0.19 -16.10
C SER A 389 4.87 -0.26 -15.48
N THR A 390 4.60 0.57 -14.47
CA THR A 390 3.29 0.57 -13.78
C THR A 390 2.21 1.25 -14.61
N PHE A 391 2.52 2.37 -15.26
CA PHE A 391 1.57 3.02 -16.17
C PHE A 391 1.24 2.15 -17.38
N ALA A 392 2.25 1.47 -17.95
CA ALA A 392 2.05 0.55 -19.05
C ALA A 392 1.10 -0.61 -18.66
N ASP A 393 1.27 -1.19 -17.45
CA ASP A 393 0.35 -2.20 -16.90
C ASP A 393 -1.09 -1.67 -16.85
N LEU A 394 -1.29 -0.52 -16.21
CA LEU A 394 -2.62 0.01 -15.96
C LEU A 394 -3.33 0.43 -17.25
N LEU A 395 -2.63 1.17 -18.12
CA LEU A 395 -3.19 1.59 -19.39
C LEU A 395 -3.55 0.38 -20.25
N LEU A 396 -2.63 -0.58 -20.37
CA LEU A 396 -2.89 -1.79 -21.15
C LEU A 396 -4.05 -2.58 -20.59
N ARG A 397 -4.13 -2.75 -19.27
CA ARG A 397 -5.22 -3.47 -18.60
C ARG A 397 -6.57 -2.80 -18.81
N VAL A 398 -6.67 -1.48 -18.65
CA VAL A 398 -7.92 -0.75 -18.90
C VAL A 398 -8.30 -0.84 -20.37
N ILE A 399 -7.40 -0.50 -21.29
CA ILE A 399 -7.67 -0.54 -22.74
C ILE A 399 -8.11 -1.95 -23.18
N LEU A 400 -7.38 -2.98 -22.78
CA LEU A 400 -7.71 -4.36 -23.11
C LEU A 400 -9.04 -4.81 -22.52
N SER A 401 -9.40 -4.36 -21.30
CA SER A 401 -10.70 -4.65 -20.71
C SER A 401 -11.84 -4.17 -21.63
N TYR A 402 -11.75 -2.93 -22.14
CA TYR A 402 -12.78 -2.38 -23.03
C TYR A 402 -12.77 -2.98 -24.43
N ILE A 403 -11.61 -3.42 -24.95
CA ILE A 403 -11.51 -4.07 -26.27
C ILE A 403 -11.98 -5.52 -26.20
N LEU A 404 -11.63 -6.25 -25.15
CA LEU A 404 -11.92 -7.69 -25.04
C LEU A 404 -13.31 -7.98 -24.47
N ALA A 405 -13.91 -7.07 -23.69
CA ALA A 405 -15.23 -7.28 -23.11
C ALA A 405 -16.34 -7.49 -24.15
N PRO A 406 -16.41 -6.76 -25.28
CA PRO A 406 -17.40 -7.03 -26.33
C PRO A 406 -17.23 -8.41 -27.00
N ILE A 407 -16.01 -9.00 -27.00
CA ILE A 407 -15.68 -10.25 -27.68
C ILE A 407 -15.87 -11.45 -26.74
N PHE A 408 -15.37 -11.33 -25.50
CA PHE A 408 -15.31 -12.42 -24.53
C PHE A 408 -16.20 -12.19 -23.31
N GLN A 409 -17.07 -11.20 -23.35
CA GLN A 409 -17.89 -10.77 -22.23
C GLN A 409 -17.03 -10.47 -20.98
N GLN A 410 -17.50 -10.80 -19.77
CA GLN A 410 -16.75 -10.58 -18.52
C GLN A 410 -15.36 -11.23 -18.52
N ASN A 411 -15.18 -12.35 -19.25
CA ASN A 411 -13.87 -13.01 -19.33
C ASN A 411 -12.81 -12.14 -20.02
N GLY A 412 -13.22 -11.26 -20.94
CA GLY A 412 -12.33 -10.30 -21.57
C GLY A 412 -11.70 -9.34 -20.56
N ILE A 413 -12.46 -8.95 -19.54
CA ILE A 413 -11.94 -8.13 -18.44
C ILE A 413 -10.91 -8.95 -17.64
N TRP A 414 -11.22 -10.21 -17.35
CA TRP A 414 -10.30 -11.08 -16.59
C TRP A 414 -8.98 -11.32 -17.31
N TYR A 415 -8.99 -11.52 -18.63
CA TYR A 415 -7.78 -11.72 -19.44
C TYR A 415 -6.87 -10.48 -19.48
N SER A 416 -7.41 -9.29 -19.32
CA SER A 416 -6.62 -8.06 -19.33
C SER A 416 -5.61 -8.00 -18.18
N TRP A 417 -5.91 -8.62 -17.02
CA TRP A 417 -5.03 -8.63 -15.85
C TRP A 417 -3.72 -9.39 -16.09
N PRO A 418 -3.75 -10.67 -16.50
CA PRO A 418 -2.54 -11.42 -16.84
C PRO A 418 -1.71 -10.76 -17.92
N ILE A 419 -2.35 -10.25 -18.99
CA ILE A 419 -1.65 -9.60 -20.09
C ILE A 419 -0.92 -8.34 -19.62
N GLY A 420 -1.60 -7.50 -18.84
CA GLY A 420 -0.99 -6.31 -18.24
C GLY A 420 0.21 -6.67 -17.34
N TRP A 421 0.05 -7.67 -16.47
CA TRP A 421 1.12 -8.13 -15.59
C TRP A 421 2.33 -8.71 -16.35
N LEU A 422 2.11 -9.51 -17.37
CA LEU A 422 3.19 -10.06 -18.20
C LEU A 422 3.98 -8.92 -18.89
N PHE A 423 3.25 -8.00 -19.51
CA PHE A 423 3.86 -6.88 -20.22
C PHE A 423 4.67 -5.98 -19.28
N ALA A 424 4.08 -5.61 -18.14
CA ALA A 424 4.78 -4.81 -17.13
C ALA A 424 5.98 -5.54 -16.52
N THR A 425 5.87 -6.85 -16.30
CA THR A 425 6.99 -7.67 -15.84
C THR A 425 8.13 -7.65 -16.85
N ALA A 426 7.82 -7.80 -18.14
CA ALA A 426 8.81 -7.73 -19.20
C ALA A 426 9.54 -6.37 -19.22
N ILE A 427 8.79 -5.26 -19.13
CA ILE A 427 9.35 -3.91 -19.05
C ILE A 427 10.27 -3.77 -17.83
N SER A 428 9.81 -4.13 -16.63
CA SER A 428 10.61 -4.06 -15.41
C SER A 428 11.89 -4.90 -15.53
N CYS A 429 11.79 -6.12 -16.09
CA CYS A 429 12.94 -7.00 -16.32
C CYS A 429 13.94 -6.38 -17.31
N ILE A 430 13.47 -5.81 -18.43
CA ILE A 430 14.32 -5.13 -19.40
C ILE A 430 15.13 -4.01 -18.69
N PHE A 431 14.47 -3.17 -17.92
CA PHE A 431 15.13 -2.09 -17.19
C PHE A 431 16.12 -2.59 -16.13
N TYR A 432 15.83 -3.70 -15.50
CA TYR A 432 16.73 -4.32 -14.52
C TYR A 432 17.96 -4.90 -15.19
N PHE A 433 17.81 -5.72 -16.26
CA PHE A 433 18.89 -6.42 -16.91
C PHE A 433 19.79 -5.49 -17.76
N THR A 434 19.21 -4.46 -18.39
CA THR A 434 20.00 -3.42 -19.10
C THR A 434 20.82 -2.55 -18.14
N GLY A 435 20.57 -2.65 -16.83
CA GLY A 435 21.31 -1.89 -15.83
C GLY A 435 20.97 -0.39 -15.79
N MET A 436 19.85 0.04 -16.39
CA MET A 436 19.42 1.45 -16.38
C MET A 436 19.27 2.00 -14.97
N TRP A 437 18.85 1.16 -14.01
CA TRP A 437 18.76 1.54 -12.61
C TRP A 437 20.11 1.93 -11.98
N LYS A 438 21.23 1.45 -12.51
CA LYS A 438 22.58 1.78 -12.02
C LYS A 438 23.02 3.19 -12.46
N LYS A 439 22.53 3.70 -13.59
CA LYS A 439 22.87 5.05 -14.08
C LYS A 439 22.37 6.12 -13.10
N ASN A 440 21.24 5.91 -12.48
CA ASN A 440 20.63 6.86 -11.53
C ASN A 440 21.31 6.88 -10.16
N ILE A 441 22.09 5.85 -9.82
CA ILE A 441 22.89 5.84 -8.58
C ILE A 441 23.86 7.02 -8.54
N LYS A 442 24.42 7.44 -9.67
CA LYS A 442 25.34 8.60 -9.76
C LYS A 442 24.60 9.93 -9.47
N ASN A 443 23.33 10.04 -9.83
CA ASN A 443 22.55 11.27 -9.66
C ASN A 443 22.04 11.45 -8.21
N LEU A 444 21.80 10.34 -7.53
CA LEU A 444 21.48 10.30 -6.09
C LEU A 444 22.73 10.09 -5.24
N ALA A 445 23.89 9.85 -5.90
CA ALA A 445 25.14 9.67 -5.18
C ALA A 445 25.37 10.88 -4.27
N ILE A 446 25.27 10.58 -3.05
CA ILE A 446 25.38 11.38 -1.87
C ILE A 446 26.86 11.79 -1.77
N LYS A 447 27.21 12.89 -2.44
CA LYS A 447 28.40 13.64 -2.11
C LYS A 447 28.22 14.35 -0.80
#